data_2e7639907013df3a565fed5d27cbf83a
#
_entry.id   2e7639907013df3a565fed5d27cbf83a
#
_cell.length_a   1.000
_cell.length_b   1.000
_cell.length_c   1.000
_cell.angle_alpha   90.00
_cell.angle_beta   90.00
_cell.angle_gamma   90.00
#
_symmetry.space_group_name_H-M   'P 1'
#
loop_
_entity.id
_entity.type
_entity.pdbx_description
1 polymer ?
#
loop_
_entity_poly.entity_id
_entity_poly.type
_entity_poly.pdbx_seq_one_letter_code
_entity_poly.pdbx_strand_id
1 'polypeptide(L)'
;SFEEWDMFKEHRCIDFGMDQAEKTPGDGVVVGYGTINGRLVFVFSQDFTVFGGSLSETHAEKICKVMDQAMKVGAPVIGLNDSGGARIQEGVASLGGYADVFQRNVMASGVVPQISMIMGPCAGGAVYSPSMTDFIFMVKDSSYMFVTGPEVVKTVTHEEVTAEELGGAITHTTKSGVADMAFENDVEALMMLRRLYNYLPLNNREKAPVRPSNDPADRMDLSLDTLVPDNANKPYDMKELI
;
A
#
# COMPACT_ATOMS: atom_id res chain seq x y z
N SER A 1 -3.37 -14.00 -14.60
CA SER A 1 -4.25 -13.26 -15.53
C SER A 1 -4.57 -11.91 -14.94
N PHE A 2 -4.71 -10.88 -15.76
CA PHE A 2 -5.12 -9.53 -15.37
C PHE A 2 -6.04 -8.96 -16.44
N GLU A 3 -7.13 -8.34 -16.02
CA GLU A 3 -8.08 -7.63 -16.89
C GLU A 3 -8.18 -6.18 -16.40
N GLU A 4 -7.79 -5.25 -17.26
CA GLU A 4 -7.79 -3.81 -16.99
C GLU A 4 -9.17 -3.21 -17.24
N TRP A 5 -9.56 -2.28 -16.35
CA TRP A 5 -10.78 -1.50 -16.47
C TRP A 5 -10.48 -0.03 -16.70
N ASP A 6 -11.40 0.65 -17.40
CA ASP A 6 -11.38 2.10 -17.58
C ASP A 6 -10.06 2.65 -18.18
N MET A 7 -9.39 1.85 -19.02
CA MET A 7 -8.09 2.18 -19.62
C MET A 7 -8.12 3.46 -20.48
N PHE A 8 -9.30 3.87 -20.97
CA PHE A 8 -9.47 5.06 -21.81
C PHE A 8 -10.08 6.26 -21.08
N LYS A 9 -10.33 6.16 -19.77
CA LYS A 9 -10.81 7.30 -19.00
C LYS A 9 -9.70 8.36 -18.87
N GLU A 10 -10.09 9.62 -19.01
CA GLU A 10 -9.21 10.78 -18.93
C GLU A 10 -9.74 11.75 -17.87
N HIS A 11 -8.90 12.65 -17.36
CA HIS A 11 -9.34 13.70 -16.45
C HIS A 11 -10.34 14.63 -17.14
N ARG A 12 -11.22 15.22 -16.33
CA ARG A 12 -12.28 16.15 -16.81
C ARG A 12 -12.02 17.60 -16.45
N CYS A 13 -10.90 17.88 -15.77
CA CYS A 13 -10.54 19.21 -15.34
C CYS A 13 -10.27 20.13 -16.52
N ILE A 14 -10.82 21.33 -16.48
CA ILE A 14 -10.61 22.40 -17.45
C ILE A 14 -9.95 23.65 -16.83
N ASP A 15 -9.80 23.67 -15.50
CA ASP A 15 -9.21 24.77 -14.76
C ASP A 15 -7.68 24.75 -14.82
N PHE A 16 -7.04 25.88 -14.56
CA PHE A 16 -5.59 26.04 -14.47
C PHE A 16 -4.81 25.50 -15.68
N GLY A 17 -5.39 25.63 -16.89
CA GLY A 17 -4.73 25.19 -18.13
C GLY A 17 -4.84 23.68 -18.40
N MET A 18 -5.57 22.93 -17.60
CA MET A 18 -5.78 21.50 -17.81
C MET A 18 -6.59 21.16 -19.05
N ASP A 19 -7.37 22.12 -19.59
CA ASP A 19 -8.06 21.99 -20.86
C ASP A 19 -7.10 21.90 -22.06
N GLN A 20 -5.89 22.46 -21.91
CA GLN A 20 -4.81 22.42 -22.89
C GLN A 20 -3.75 21.38 -22.57
N ALA A 21 -3.79 20.80 -21.39
CA ALA A 21 -2.89 19.72 -21.01
C ALA A 21 -3.15 18.46 -21.85
N GLU A 22 -2.11 17.72 -22.14
CA GLU A 22 -2.25 16.43 -22.81
C GLU A 22 -3.09 15.49 -21.93
N LYS A 23 -4.20 15.02 -22.46
CA LYS A 23 -5.04 14.04 -21.81
C LYS A 23 -4.45 12.66 -21.99
N THR A 24 -4.06 12.05 -20.87
CA THR A 24 -3.47 10.72 -20.87
C THR A 24 -4.54 9.67 -20.60
N PRO A 25 -4.78 8.71 -21.51
CA PRO A 25 -5.67 7.59 -21.26
C PRO A 25 -5.29 6.83 -19.97
N GLY A 26 -6.29 6.53 -19.16
CA GLY A 26 -6.08 5.89 -17.86
C GLY A 26 -5.80 6.83 -16.70
N ASP A 27 -5.49 8.11 -16.98
CA ASP A 27 -5.27 9.19 -16.02
C ASP A 27 -4.33 8.84 -14.85
N GLY A 28 -3.21 8.18 -15.18
CA GLY A 28 -2.13 7.88 -14.21
C GLY A 28 -2.41 6.75 -13.24
N VAL A 29 -3.45 5.94 -13.48
CA VAL A 29 -3.69 4.72 -12.70
C VAL A 29 -4.24 3.59 -13.54
N VAL A 30 -3.60 2.44 -13.47
CA VAL A 30 -4.10 1.18 -14.02
C VAL A 30 -4.91 0.49 -12.94
N VAL A 31 -6.14 0.11 -13.24
CA VAL A 31 -7.03 -0.58 -12.30
C VAL A 31 -7.65 -1.81 -12.95
N GLY A 32 -7.92 -2.83 -12.16
CA GLY A 32 -8.54 -4.04 -12.68
C GLY A 32 -8.54 -5.18 -11.67
N TYR A 33 -8.71 -6.37 -12.19
CA TYR A 33 -8.67 -7.59 -11.39
C TYR A 33 -7.89 -8.70 -12.09
N GLY A 34 -7.49 -9.67 -11.33
CA GLY A 34 -6.76 -10.81 -11.85
C GLY A 34 -6.69 -11.95 -10.85
N THR A 35 -5.74 -12.85 -11.05
CA THR A 35 -5.53 -13.95 -10.11
C THR A 35 -4.06 -14.06 -9.72
N ILE A 36 -3.83 -14.32 -8.43
CA ILE A 36 -2.55 -14.75 -7.88
C ILE A 36 -2.73 -16.20 -7.42
N ASN A 37 -2.00 -17.12 -8.06
CA ASN A 37 -2.08 -18.56 -7.78
C ASN A 37 -3.53 -19.11 -7.84
N GLY A 38 -4.31 -18.64 -8.83
CA GLY A 38 -5.70 -19.04 -9.05
C GLY A 38 -6.73 -18.35 -8.16
N ARG A 39 -6.32 -17.47 -7.23
CA ARG A 39 -7.19 -16.74 -6.30
C ARG A 39 -7.41 -15.31 -6.76
N LEU A 40 -8.66 -14.85 -6.71
CA LEU A 40 -9.09 -13.53 -7.19
C LEU A 40 -8.49 -12.40 -6.39
N VAL A 41 -8.04 -11.35 -7.06
CA VAL A 41 -7.52 -10.12 -6.46
C VAL A 41 -7.89 -8.91 -7.31
N PHE A 42 -8.17 -7.80 -6.65
CA PHE A 42 -8.32 -6.49 -7.29
C PHE A 42 -7.08 -5.65 -7.08
N VAL A 43 -6.69 -4.90 -8.11
CA VAL A 43 -5.42 -4.16 -8.10
C VAL A 43 -5.63 -2.76 -8.66
N PHE A 44 -4.99 -1.79 -8.05
CA PHE A 44 -4.70 -0.51 -8.68
C PHE A 44 -3.19 -0.24 -8.63
N SER A 45 -2.66 0.38 -9.67
CA SER A 45 -1.24 0.73 -9.81
C SER A 45 -1.13 2.16 -10.31
N GLN A 46 -0.52 3.01 -9.53
CA GLN A 46 -0.29 4.41 -9.89
C GLN A 46 0.94 4.53 -10.80
N ASP A 47 0.87 5.42 -11.77
CA ASP A 47 1.93 5.73 -12.72
C ASP A 47 2.46 7.14 -12.46
N PHE A 48 3.64 7.22 -11.85
CA PHE A 48 4.29 8.50 -11.52
C PHE A 48 4.65 9.33 -12.76
N THR A 49 4.78 8.71 -13.92
CA THR A 49 5.08 9.44 -15.17
C THR A 49 3.93 10.32 -15.65
N VAL A 50 2.70 10.06 -15.15
CA VAL A 50 1.51 10.84 -15.48
C VAL A 50 1.19 11.79 -14.33
N PHE A 51 1.50 13.06 -14.50
CA PHE A 51 1.31 14.13 -13.51
C PHE A 51 1.87 13.79 -12.10
N GLY A 52 3.01 13.08 -12.04
CA GLY A 52 3.60 12.64 -10.78
C GLY A 52 2.73 11.63 -10.01
N GLY A 53 1.94 10.83 -10.71
CA GLY A 53 1.01 9.88 -10.07
C GLY A 53 -0.10 10.56 -9.25
N SER A 54 -0.28 11.88 -9.40
CA SER A 54 -1.21 12.65 -8.58
C SER A 54 -2.66 12.26 -8.82
N LEU A 55 -3.43 12.21 -7.72
CA LEU A 55 -4.81 11.79 -7.75
C LEU A 55 -5.72 12.91 -8.25
N SER A 56 -6.38 12.69 -9.39
CA SER A 56 -7.49 13.46 -9.92
C SER A 56 -8.84 12.90 -9.44
N GLU A 57 -9.92 13.58 -9.72
CA GLU A 57 -11.26 13.02 -9.54
C GLU A 57 -11.44 11.70 -10.31
N THR A 58 -11.05 11.66 -11.59
CA THR A 58 -11.13 10.45 -12.43
C THR A 58 -10.25 9.31 -11.92
N HIS A 59 -9.02 9.62 -11.51
CA HIS A 59 -8.11 8.66 -10.90
C HIS A 59 -8.73 8.04 -9.63
N ALA A 60 -9.31 8.86 -8.75
CA ALA A 60 -10.01 8.40 -7.55
C ALA A 60 -11.22 7.54 -7.87
N GLU A 61 -12.06 7.93 -8.84
CA GLU A 61 -13.22 7.13 -9.28
C GLU A 61 -12.81 5.72 -9.74
N LYS A 62 -11.69 5.60 -10.45
CA LYS A 62 -11.16 4.31 -10.88
C LYS A 62 -10.76 3.42 -9.71
N ILE A 63 -10.02 3.97 -8.73
CA ILE A 63 -9.65 3.24 -7.51
C ILE A 63 -10.90 2.86 -6.72
N CYS A 64 -11.82 3.78 -6.50
CA CYS A 64 -13.08 3.52 -5.78
C CYS A 64 -13.88 2.40 -6.42
N LYS A 65 -13.99 2.39 -7.76
CA LYS A 65 -14.69 1.33 -8.51
C LYS A 65 -14.11 -0.05 -8.24
N VAL A 66 -12.77 -0.17 -8.24
CA VAL A 66 -12.07 -1.41 -7.94
C VAL A 66 -12.33 -1.85 -6.50
N MET A 67 -12.22 -0.95 -5.53
CA MET A 67 -12.47 -1.23 -4.12
C MET A 67 -13.92 -1.62 -3.84
N ASP A 68 -14.88 -0.91 -4.43
CA ASP A 68 -16.31 -1.23 -4.31
C ASP A 68 -16.61 -2.64 -4.85
N GLN A 69 -16.01 -2.99 -5.98
CA GLN A 69 -16.20 -4.33 -6.55
C GLN A 69 -15.50 -5.41 -5.72
N ALA A 70 -14.32 -5.15 -5.20
CA ALA A 70 -13.61 -6.06 -4.30
C ALA A 70 -14.44 -6.37 -3.05
N MET A 71 -15.01 -5.37 -2.41
CA MET A 71 -15.90 -5.56 -1.25
C MET A 71 -17.17 -6.34 -1.62
N LYS A 72 -17.76 -6.04 -2.80
CA LYS A 72 -18.99 -6.70 -3.27
C LYS A 72 -18.79 -8.19 -3.50
N VAL A 73 -17.68 -8.61 -4.06
CA VAL A 73 -17.38 -10.02 -4.35
C VAL A 73 -16.59 -10.72 -3.25
N GLY A 74 -16.06 -9.98 -2.28
CA GLY A 74 -15.27 -10.51 -1.18
C GLY A 74 -13.87 -10.96 -1.60
N ALA A 75 -13.10 -10.08 -2.25
CA ALA A 75 -11.73 -10.35 -2.67
C ALA A 75 -10.77 -9.26 -2.20
N PRO A 76 -9.49 -9.60 -1.93
CA PRO A 76 -8.48 -8.62 -1.49
C PRO A 76 -8.23 -7.51 -2.51
N VAL A 77 -7.77 -6.36 -1.99
CA VAL A 77 -7.29 -5.23 -2.79
C VAL A 77 -5.78 -5.06 -2.58
N ILE A 78 -5.05 -4.92 -3.68
CA ILE A 78 -3.63 -4.58 -3.69
C ILE A 78 -3.47 -3.22 -4.35
N GLY A 79 -2.87 -2.27 -3.63
CA GLY A 79 -2.43 -0.99 -4.16
C GLY A 79 -0.93 -0.99 -4.42
N LEU A 80 -0.52 -0.73 -5.65
CA LEU A 80 0.86 -0.38 -6.00
C LEU A 80 0.93 1.14 -6.04
N ASN A 81 1.49 1.72 -4.97
CA ASN A 81 1.40 3.14 -4.68
C ASN A 81 2.68 3.86 -5.12
N ASP A 82 2.51 4.90 -5.94
CA ASP A 82 3.55 5.77 -6.44
C ASP A 82 2.93 7.12 -6.82
N SER A 83 2.86 8.08 -5.87
CA SER A 83 2.07 9.29 -6.05
C SER A 83 2.58 10.47 -5.25
N GLY A 84 2.68 11.61 -5.90
CA GLY A 84 2.97 12.89 -5.26
C GLY A 84 1.82 13.48 -4.42
N GLY A 85 0.65 12.86 -4.39
CA GLY A 85 -0.49 13.33 -3.61
C GLY A 85 -1.65 13.84 -4.45
N ALA A 86 -2.35 14.85 -3.99
CA ALA A 86 -3.49 15.45 -4.68
C ALA A 86 -3.03 16.20 -5.94
N ARG A 87 -3.77 16.06 -7.04
CA ARG A 87 -3.58 16.87 -8.25
C ARG A 87 -4.03 18.30 -7.98
N ILE A 88 -3.07 19.19 -7.75
CA ILE A 88 -3.31 20.57 -7.29
C ILE A 88 -4.22 21.34 -8.24
N GLN A 89 -4.08 21.11 -9.55
CA GLN A 89 -4.86 21.75 -10.59
C GLN A 89 -6.36 21.45 -10.51
N GLU A 90 -6.75 20.35 -9.89
CA GLU A 90 -8.16 19.97 -9.68
C GLU A 90 -8.73 20.46 -8.35
N GLY A 91 -7.89 21.05 -7.49
CA GLY A 91 -8.32 21.67 -6.24
C GLY A 91 -9.17 20.75 -5.37
N VAL A 92 -10.39 21.21 -5.03
CA VAL A 92 -11.30 20.49 -4.13
C VAL A 92 -11.78 19.16 -4.69
N ALA A 93 -11.89 19.01 -6.00
CA ALA A 93 -12.29 17.74 -6.61
C ALA A 93 -11.28 16.61 -6.34
N SER A 94 -9.98 16.90 -6.40
CA SER A 94 -8.92 15.97 -6.00
C SER A 94 -9.01 15.60 -4.51
N LEU A 95 -9.24 16.57 -3.63
CA LEU A 95 -9.40 16.31 -2.19
C LEU A 95 -10.66 15.48 -1.90
N GLY A 96 -11.75 15.74 -2.61
CA GLY A 96 -12.97 14.92 -2.57
C GLY A 96 -12.69 13.48 -3.00
N GLY A 97 -11.91 13.30 -4.06
CA GLY A 97 -11.47 11.99 -4.53
C GLY A 97 -10.70 11.21 -3.47
N TYR A 98 -9.79 11.87 -2.73
CA TYR A 98 -9.12 11.22 -1.59
C TYR A 98 -10.10 10.83 -0.47
N ALA A 99 -11.06 11.70 -0.15
CA ALA A 99 -12.08 11.38 0.86
C ALA A 99 -12.87 10.12 0.46
N ASP A 100 -13.21 9.97 -0.81
CA ASP A 100 -13.90 8.80 -1.34
C ASP A 100 -13.06 7.52 -1.26
N VAL A 101 -11.76 7.60 -1.52
CA VAL A 101 -10.84 6.47 -1.34
C VAL A 101 -10.71 6.11 0.13
N PHE A 102 -10.52 7.08 1.02
CA PHE A 102 -10.42 6.85 2.47
C PHE A 102 -11.67 6.20 3.04
N GLN A 103 -12.85 6.63 2.58
CA GLN A 103 -14.10 5.99 2.97
C GLN A 103 -14.09 4.49 2.63
N ARG A 104 -13.60 4.12 1.44
CA ARG A 104 -13.50 2.71 1.03
C ARG A 104 -12.46 1.95 1.85
N ASN A 105 -11.31 2.56 2.18
CA ASN A 105 -10.36 1.93 3.08
C ASN A 105 -11.02 1.60 4.44
N VAL A 106 -11.75 2.53 5.02
CA VAL A 106 -12.46 2.33 6.29
C VAL A 106 -13.53 1.25 6.18
N MET A 107 -14.35 1.28 5.12
CA MET A 107 -15.43 0.30 4.91
C MET A 107 -14.91 -1.11 4.60
N ALA A 108 -13.75 -1.24 3.97
CA ALA A 108 -13.11 -2.50 3.64
C ALA A 108 -12.36 -3.11 4.84
N SER A 109 -12.02 -2.31 5.84
CA SER A 109 -11.29 -2.75 7.03
C SER A 109 -12.02 -3.88 7.76
N GLY A 110 -11.33 -5.02 7.95
CA GLY A 110 -11.91 -6.21 8.55
C GLY A 110 -12.89 -6.98 7.66
N VAL A 111 -13.12 -6.54 6.41
CA VAL A 111 -14.00 -7.21 5.44
C VAL A 111 -13.20 -7.96 4.38
N VAL A 112 -12.28 -7.29 3.71
CA VAL A 112 -11.34 -7.86 2.74
C VAL A 112 -9.92 -7.40 3.07
N PRO A 113 -8.89 -8.22 2.86
CA PRO A 113 -7.51 -7.81 3.02
C PRO A 113 -7.15 -6.65 2.08
N GLN A 114 -6.51 -5.64 2.64
CA GLN A 114 -5.97 -4.49 1.91
C GLN A 114 -4.45 -4.49 2.05
N ILE A 115 -3.74 -4.57 0.94
CA ILE A 115 -2.27 -4.64 0.91
C ILE A 115 -1.73 -3.46 0.11
N SER A 116 -0.85 -2.69 0.72
CA SER A 116 -0.17 -1.58 0.06
C SER A 116 1.29 -1.91 -0.19
N MET A 117 1.68 -1.84 -1.43
CA MET A 117 3.07 -1.87 -1.87
C MET A 117 3.48 -0.45 -2.25
N ILE A 118 4.45 0.10 -1.55
CA ILE A 118 4.98 1.43 -1.84
C ILE A 118 6.15 1.26 -2.81
N MET A 119 5.93 1.68 -4.06
CA MET A 119 6.88 1.45 -5.16
C MET A 119 7.69 2.70 -5.51
N GLY A 120 7.26 3.86 -5.05
CA GLY A 120 7.91 5.14 -5.24
C GLY A 120 7.52 6.11 -4.12
N PRO A 121 7.60 7.43 -4.33
CA PRO A 121 7.16 8.39 -3.34
C PRO A 121 5.64 8.32 -3.10
N CYS A 122 5.24 8.39 -1.84
CA CYS A 122 3.86 8.60 -1.41
C CYS A 122 3.84 9.79 -0.46
N ALA A 123 3.39 10.94 -0.97
CA ALA A 123 3.40 12.20 -0.25
C ALA A 123 1.99 12.79 -0.07
N GLY A 124 1.78 13.55 0.99
CA GLY A 124 0.51 14.20 1.27
C GLY A 124 -0.64 13.21 1.36
N GLY A 125 -1.73 13.42 0.62
CA GLY A 125 -2.90 12.52 0.60
C GLY A 125 -2.57 11.07 0.20
N ALA A 126 -1.54 10.86 -0.60
CA ALA A 126 -1.10 9.54 -1.05
C ALA A 126 -0.51 8.67 0.05
N VAL A 127 -0.11 9.23 1.18
CA VAL A 127 0.41 8.46 2.31
C VAL A 127 -0.70 7.97 3.23
N TYR A 128 -1.83 8.66 3.30
CA TYR A 128 -2.90 8.32 4.24
C TYR A 128 -3.63 7.03 3.86
N SER A 129 -3.98 6.85 2.58
CA SER A 129 -4.66 5.63 2.13
C SER A 129 -3.85 4.35 2.44
N PRO A 130 -2.57 4.24 2.04
CA PRO A 130 -1.74 3.10 2.42
C PRO A 130 -1.66 2.88 3.93
N SER A 131 -1.56 3.96 4.72
CA SER A 131 -1.45 3.87 6.18
C SER A 131 -2.70 3.31 6.88
N MET A 132 -3.83 3.25 6.17
CA MET A 132 -5.09 2.64 6.67
C MET A 132 -5.28 1.20 6.21
N THR A 133 -4.34 0.62 5.48
CA THR A 133 -4.41 -0.76 4.99
C THR A 133 -3.83 -1.76 5.99
N ASP A 134 -4.05 -3.06 5.76
CA ASP A 134 -3.66 -4.11 6.70
C ASP A 134 -2.18 -4.45 6.65
N PHE A 135 -1.55 -4.34 5.46
CA PHE A 135 -0.13 -4.64 5.25
C PHE A 135 0.50 -3.58 4.37
N ILE A 136 1.69 -3.11 4.78
CA ILE A 136 2.45 -2.09 4.06
C ILE A 136 3.85 -2.60 3.80
N PHE A 137 4.20 -2.73 2.53
CA PHE A 137 5.51 -3.14 2.06
C PHE A 137 6.20 -1.99 1.37
N MET A 138 7.50 -1.85 1.59
CA MET A 138 8.30 -0.78 1.02
C MET A 138 9.53 -1.33 0.30
N VAL A 139 10.03 -0.57 -0.67
CA VAL A 139 11.27 -0.84 -1.38
C VAL A 139 12.34 0.14 -0.90
N LYS A 140 13.51 -0.35 -0.51
CA LYS A 140 14.63 0.47 -0.03
C LYS A 140 15.10 1.43 -1.12
N ASP A 141 15.55 2.60 -0.70
CA ASP A 141 16.19 3.62 -1.54
C ASP A 141 15.34 4.14 -2.72
N SER A 142 14.09 3.72 -2.85
CA SER A 142 13.19 4.15 -3.94
C SER A 142 11.80 4.51 -3.48
N SER A 143 11.32 3.96 -2.38
CA SER A 143 9.99 4.22 -1.87
C SER A 143 10.03 5.08 -0.60
N TYR A 144 9.08 6.00 -0.51
CA TYR A 144 9.01 6.97 0.60
C TYR A 144 7.56 7.18 1.03
N MET A 145 7.36 7.29 2.34
CA MET A 145 6.06 7.66 2.94
C MET A 145 6.26 8.83 3.88
N PHE A 146 5.72 9.99 3.54
CA PHE A 146 5.74 11.16 4.41
C PHE A 146 4.57 12.11 4.11
N VAL A 147 4.12 12.83 5.13
CA VAL A 147 3.05 13.83 4.96
C VAL A 147 3.54 14.99 4.10
N THR A 148 4.77 15.44 4.34
CA THR A 148 5.47 16.45 3.53
C THR A 148 6.90 16.02 3.29
N GLY A 149 7.45 16.40 2.12
CA GLY A 149 8.83 16.06 1.77
C GLY A 149 9.88 16.90 2.51
N PRO A 150 11.19 16.54 2.38
CA PRO A 150 12.30 17.19 3.05
C PRO A 150 12.37 18.71 2.89
N GLU A 151 12.04 19.23 1.71
CA GLU A 151 12.08 20.69 1.43
C GLU A 151 11.06 21.47 2.28
N VAL A 152 9.87 20.91 2.49
CA VAL A 152 8.86 21.53 3.35
C VAL A 152 9.28 21.45 4.81
N VAL A 153 9.84 20.32 5.25
CA VAL A 153 10.40 20.16 6.60
C VAL A 153 11.48 21.24 6.83
N LYS A 154 12.44 21.37 5.91
CA LYS A 154 13.49 22.39 6.00
C LYS A 154 12.93 23.80 6.09
N THR A 155 11.90 24.11 5.31
CA THR A 155 11.28 25.45 5.29
C THR A 155 10.55 25.77 6.60
N VAL A 156 9.87 24.80 7.18
CA VAL A 156 8.98 25.01 8.34
C VAL A 156 9.70 24.82 9.66
N THR A 157 10.51 23.77 9.78
CA THR A 157 11.20 23.41 11.06
C THR A 157 12.66 23.78 11.06
N HIS A 158 13.24 24.17 9.92
CA HIS A 158 14.68 24.44 9.73
C HIS A 158 15.58 23.20 9.96
N GLU A 159 15.00 22.01 9.91
CA GLU A 159 15.74 20.75 9.99
C GLU A 159 16.15 20.29 8.59
N GLU A 160 17.36 19.80 8.47
CA GLU A 160 17.85 19.16 7.24
C GLU A 160 17.76 17.65 7.40
N VAL A 161 16.91 17.02 6.59
CA VAL A 161 16.71 15.57 6.57
C VAL A 161 16.70 15.07 5.13
N THR A 162 17.22 13.88 4.93
CA THR A 162 17.08 13.20 3.62
C THR A 162 15.70 12.54 3.49
N ALA A 163 15.28 12.23 2.27
CA ALA A 163 14.02 11.51 2.04
C ALA A 163 14.02 10.14 2.75
N GLU A 164 15.17 9.43 2.75
CA GLU A 164 15.32 8.14 3.40
C GLU A 164 15.21 8.24 4.93
N GLU A 165 15.82 9.25 5.54
CA GLU A 165 15.72 9.49 6.99
C GLU A 165 14.31 9.90 7.41
N LEU A 166 13.63 10.69 6.58
CA LEU A 166 12.28 11.21 6.87
C LEU A 166 11.22 10.13 6.74
N GLY A 167 11.26 9.35 5.66
CA GLY A 167 10.18 8.43 5.34
C GLY A 167 10.57 7.26 4.46
N GLY A 168 11.83 6.83 4.45
CA GLY A 168 12.29 5.67 3.71
C GLY A 168 11.89 4.34 4.35
N ALA A 169 12.11 3.26 3.60
CA ALA A 169 11.71 1.92 3.98
C ALA A 169 12.29 1.47 5.34
N ILE A 170 13.57 1.74 5.59
CA ILE A 170 14.23 1.41 6.87
C ILE A 170 13.65 2.23 8.03
N THR A 171 13.37 3.51 7.81
CA THR A 171 12.75 4.35 8.85
C THR A 171 11.39 3.79 9.27
N HIS A 172 10.57 3.40 8.31
CA HIS A 172 9.21 2.91 8.61
C HIS A 172 9.15 1.47 9.11
N THR A 173 10.14 0.64 8.82
CA THR A 173 10.19 -0.73 9.35
C THR A 173 10.90 -0.84 10.71
N THR A 174 11.79 0.11 11.07
CA THR A 174 12.60 0.00 12.30
C THR A 174 12.27 1.04 13.36
N LYS A 175 11.84 2.26 12.96
CA LYS A 175 11.59 3.36 13.89
C LYS A 175 10.10 3.61 14.13
N SER A 176 9.32 3.80 13.06
CA SER A 176 7.89 4.12 13.18
C SER A 176 7.00 2.89 13.29
N GLY A 177 7.41 1.76 12.73
CA GLY A 177 6.60 0.55 12.65
C GLY A 177 5.39 0.66 11.71
N VAL A 178 5.34 1.66 10.84
CA VAL A 178 4.24 1.84 9.87
C VAL A 178 4.32 0.81 8.76
N ALA A 179 5.51 0.47 8.28
CA ALA A 179 5.70 -0.57 7.28
C ALA A 179 6.07 -1.91 7.93
N ASP A 180 5.49 -2.98 7.41
CA ASP A 180 5.71 -4.34 7.91
C ASP A 180 7.02 -4.94 7.41
N MET A 181 7.38 -4.67 6.15
CA MET A 181 8.59 -5.22 5.53
C MET A 181 9.22 -4.25 4.53
N ALA A 182 10.56 -4.33 4.43
CA ALA A 182 11.38 -3.62 3.45
C ALA A 182 12.13 -4.63 2.56
N PHE A 183 12.21 -4.33 1.27
CA PHE A 183 12.83 -5.19 0.25
C PHE A 183 13.90 -4.44 -0.54
N GLU A 184 14.86 -5.16 -1.11
CA GLU A 184 15.97 -4.57 -1.85
C GLU A 184 15.56 -4.01 -3.22
N ASN A 185 14.49 -4.56 -3.82
CA ASN A 185 14.01 -4.13 -5.14
C ASN A 185 12.54 -4.52 -5.35
N ASP A 186 11.94 -3.95 -6.40
CA ASP A 186 10.54 -4.15 -6.78
C ASP A 186 10.18 -5.60 -7.04
N VAL A 187 11.07 -6.36 -7.68
CA VAL A 187 10.82 -7.76 -8.04
C VAL A 187 10.71 -8.62 -6.79
N GLU A 188 11.64 -8.45 -5.86
CA GLU A 188 11.61 -9.13 -4.56
C GLU A 188 10.34 -8.78 -3.78
N ALA A 189 10.02 -7.49 -3.71
CA ALA A 189 8.83 -7.00 -3.03
C ALA A 189 7.54 -7.63 -3.59
N LEU A 190 7.38 -7.66 -4.91
CA LEU A 190 6.22 -8.26 -5.58
C LEU A 190 6.17 -9.79 -5.41
N MET A 191 7.30 -10.47 -5.38
CA MET A 191 7.37 -11.90 -5.08
C MET A 191 6.92 -12.20 -3.64
N MET A 192 7.36 -11.39 -2.68
CA MET A 192 6.98 -11.54 -1.28
C MET A 192 5.52 -11.17 -1.02
N LEU A 193 5.00 -10.16 -1.70
CA LEU A 193 3.57 -9.85 -1.69
C LEU A 193 2.75 -11.07 -2.17
N ARG A 194 3.14 -11.70 -3.27
CA ARG A 194 2.48 -12.91 -3.78
C ARG A 194 2.58 -14.09 -2.79
N ARG A 195 3.68 -14.16 -2.04
CA ARG A 195 3.85 -15.16 -0.99
C ARG A 195 2.92 -14.89 0.19
N LEU A 196 2.87 -13.64 0.70
CA LEU A 196 1.95 -13.23 1.76
C LEU A 196 0.49 -13.54 1.36
N TYR A 197 0.11 -13.18 0.13
CA TYR A 197 -1.24 -13.38 -0.38
C TYR A 197 -1.74 -14.83 -0.23
N ASN A 198 -0.84 -15.81 -0.32
CA ASN A 198 -1.20 -17.22 -0.18
C ASN A 198 -1.58 -17.63 1.25
N TYR A 199 -1.27 -16.84 2.26
CA TYR A 199 -1.59 -17.11 3.66
C TYR A 199 -2.90 -16.45 4.11
N LEU A 200 -3.40 -15.48 3.33
CA LEU A 200 -4.57 -14.69 3.69
C LEU A 200 -5.85 -15.36 3.18
N PRO A 201 -6.97 -15.28 3.93
CA PRO A 201 -8.29 -15.57 3.37
C PRO A 201 -8.65 -14.50 2.32
N LEU A 202 -9.63 -14.77 1.44
CA LEU A 202 -10.09 -13.75 0.49
C LEU A 202 -10.94 -12.67 1.18
N ASN A 203 -11.64 -13.04 2.25
CA ASN A 203 -12.52 -12.12 2.99
C ASN A 203 -12.79 -12.67 4.41
N ASN A 204 -13.48 -11.91 5.22
CA ASN A 204 -13.77 -12.25 6.62
C ASN A 204 -14.77 -13.42 6.83
N ARG A 205 -15.36 -13.94 5.76
CA ARG A 205 -16.26 -15.12 5.82
C ARG A 205 -15.53 -16.41 5.48
N GLU A 206 -14.31 -16.32 4.96
CA GLU A 206 -13.47 -17.46 4.66
C GLU A 206 -12.51 -17.75 5.82
N LYS A 207 -12.16 -19.02 5.97
CA LYS A 207 -11.07 -19.41 6.87
C LYS A 207 -9.72 -19.20 6.19
N ALA A 208 -8.69 -18.99 7.00
CA ALA A 208 -7.32 -18.94 6.49
C ALA A 208 -6.97 -20.22 5.71
N PRO A 209 -6.20 -20.12 4.62
CA PRO A 209 -5.77 -21.29 3.87
C PRO A 209 -4.99 -22.27 4.74
N VAL A 210 -5.38 -23.54 4.71
CA VAL A 210 -4.66 -24.62 5.41
C VAL A 210 -3.63 -25.22 4.47
N ARG A 211 -2.40 -25.36 4.94
CA ARG A 211 -1.31 -26.01 4.22
C ARG A 211 -0.84 -27.25 4.97
N PRO A 212 -0.46 -28.31 4.24
CA PRO A 212 0.20 -29.46 4.86
C PRO A 212 1.50 -28.99 5.54
N SER A 213 1.72 -29.49 6.74
CA SER A 213 2.98 -29.30 7.47
C SER A 213 3.53 -30.66 7.86
N ASN A 214 4.85 -30.81 7.75
CA ASN A 214 5.58 -31.99 8.25
C ASN A 214 6.07 -31.78 9.69
N ASP A 215 5.74 -30.65 10.30
CA ASP A 215 6.11 -30.36 11.68
C ASP A 215 5.20 -31.16 12.62
N PRO A 216 5.76 -32.06 13.47
CA PRO A 216 4.97 -32.86 14.38
C PRO A 216 4.22 -31.99 15.39
N ALA A 217 2.96 -32.34 15.66
CA ALA A 217 2.15 -31.59 16.64
C ALA A 217 2.67 -31.71 18.09
N ASP A 218 3.48 -32.73 18.37
CA ASP A 218 4.12 -33.02 19.64
C ASP A 218 5.61 -32.66 19.66
N ARG A 219 6.09 -31.86 18.71
CA ARG A 219 7.47 -31.35 18.72
C ARG A 219 7.78 -30.61 20.00
N MET A 220 8.89 -30.96 20.60
CA MET A 220 9.46 -30.26 21.76
C MET A 220 10.81 -29.67 21.40
N ASP A 221 11.05 -28.45 21.77
CA ASP A 221 12.33 -27.77 21.61
C ASP A 221 12.86 -27.34 22.97
N LEU A 222 13.95 -27.98 23.39
CA LEU A 222 14.56 -27.76 24.71
C LEU A 222 15.17 -26.35 24.86
N SER A 223 15.41 -25.64 23.77
CA SER A 223 15.89 -24.25 23.82
C SER A 223 14.88 -23.32 24.49
N LEU A 224 13.59 -23.66 24.42
CA LEU A 224 12.51 -22.85 25.00
C LEU A 224 12.51 -22.86 26.52
N ASP A 225 13.07 -23.88 27.15
CA ASP A 225 13.16 -24.00 28.62
C ASP A 225 14.02 -22.87 29.23
N THR A 226 14.94 -22.30 28.46
CA THR A 226 15.86 -21.26 28.92
C THR A 226 15.68 -19.90 28.19
N LEU A 227 14.76 -19.83 27.23
CA LEU A 227 14.53 -18.62 26.41
C LEU A 227 14.05 -17.45 27.28
N VAL A 228 13.07 -17.69 28.12
CA VAL A 228 12.54 -16.66 29.02
C VAL A 228 13.43 -16.55 30.25
N PRO A 229 14.10 -15.40 30.46
CA PRO A 229 15.00 -15.24 31.62
C PRO A 229 14.23 -15.22 32.94
N ASP A 230 14.84 -15.77 34.01
CA ASP A 230 14.31 -15.66 35.37
C ASP A 230 14.19 -14.23 35.87
N ASN A 231 15.05 -13.35 35.37
CA ASN A 231 15.02 -11.94 35.72
C ASN A 231 14.01 -11.19 34.83
N ALA A 232 12.92 -10.72 35.44
CA ALA A 232 11.85 -9.99 34.78
C ALA A 232 12.29 -8.69 34.00
N ASN A 233 13.46 -8.14 34.37
CA ASN A 233 14.02 -6.95 33.72
C ASN A 233 14.95 -7.27 32.54
N LYS A 234 15.20 -8.55 32.24
CA LYS A 234 16.03 -8.97 31.13
C LYS A 234 15.16 -9.23 29.91
N PRO A 235 15.35 -8.47 28.79
CA PRO A 235 14.61 -8.74 27.55
C PRO A 235 15.06 -10.04 26.89
N TYR A 236 14.19 -10.63 26.09
CA TYR A 236 14.48 -11.75 25.19
C TYR A 236 13.80 -11.54 23.84
N ASP A 237 14.29 -12.19 22.78
CA ASP A 237 13.75 -12.06 21.44
C ASP A 237 12.63 -13.09 21.19
N MET A 238 11.38 -12.60 21.06
CA MET A 238 10.23 -13.47 20.76
C MET A 238 10.36 -14.21 19.41
N LYS A 239 11.23 -13.77 18.51
CA LYS A 239 11.44 -14.48 17.23
C LYS A 239 12.09 -15.85 17.43
N GLU A 240 12.80 -16.05 18.53
CA GLU A 240 13.37 -17.37 18.87
C GLU A 240 12.28 -18.37 19.28
N LEU A 241 11.08 -17.87 19.65
CA LEU A 241 9.91 -18.70 19.95
C LEU A 241 9.15 -19.11 18.68
N ILE A 242 9.20 -18.29 17.62
CA ILE A 242 8.46 -18.46 16.37
C ILE A 242 9.26 -19.31 15.38
#